data_e438ee30bf46bb1cbeba9b07f1a45bfc
#
_entry.id   e438ee30bf46bb1cbeba9b07f1a45bfc
#
_cell.length_a   1.000
_cell.length_b   1.000
_cell.length_c   1.000
_cell.angle_alpha   90.00
_cell.angle_beta   90.00
_cell.angle_gamma   90.00
#
_symmetry.space_group_name_H-M   'P 1'
#
loop_
_entity.id
_entity.type
_entity.pdbx_description
1 polymer ?
#
loop_
_entity_poly.entity_id
_entity_poly.type
_entity_poly.pdbx_seq_one_letter_code
_entity_poly.pdbx_strand_id
1 'polypeptide(L)'
;ALGDCLAAVLDWSGYDVTREFYINDAGNQIQKFGKSLAVRYLQKYCGEEAYPLPAECYQGGDIKVLAGEFAEINGDKYVAACQGMGEEALFESEAFAALKDALVAYALPKNIAALKRDLGKYRIDYDVWFHESTLHESGAVMAVVDKLLELGACYKAEDGAIMYRSAQYAAKYGTVNKKKTDDG
;
A
#
# COMPACT_ATOMS: atom_id res chain seq x y z
N ALA A 1 -14.43 14.00 -2.51
CA ALA A 1 -15.44 15.06 -2.50
C ALA A 1 -14.84 16.41 -2.13
N LEU A 2 -14.28 16.59 -0.89
CA LEU A 2 -13.78 17.90 -0.46
C LEU A 2 -12.70 18.48 -1.39
N GLY A 3 -11.67 17.70 -1.71
CA GLY A 3 -10.59 18.12 -2.62
C GLY A 3 -11.10 18.47 -4.02
N ASP A 4 -12.05 17.70 -4.54
CA ASP A 4 -12.66 17.97 -5.83
C ASP A 4 -13.49 19.26 -5.83
N CYS A 5 -14.29 19.49 -4.78
CA CYS A 5 -15.02 20.77 -4.63
C CYS A 5 -14.06 21.96 -4.56
N LEU A 6 -12.95 21.85 -3.80
CA LEU A 6 -11.94 22.89 -3.71
C LEU A 6 -11.26 23.14 -5.06
N ALA A 7 -10.90 22.09 -5.78
CA ALA A 7 -10.33 22.16 -7.12
C ALA A 7 -11.30 22.85 -8.09
N ALA A 8 -12.60 22.51 -8.03
CA ALA A 8 -13.62 23.16 -8.87
C ALA A 8 -13.77 24.64 -8.57
N VAL A 9 -13.75 25.05 -7.29
CA VAL A 9 -13.83 26.47 -6.90
C VAL A 9 -12.59 27.25 -7.39
N LEU A 10 -11.41 26.68 -7.27
CA LEU A 10 -10.17 27.29 -7.75
C LEU A 10 -10.17 27.45 -9.27
N ASP A 11 -10.59 26.41 -10.00
CA ASP A 11 -10.71 26.41 -11.46
C ASP A 11 -11.70 27.52 -11.93
N TRP A 12 -12.89 27.59 -11.30
CA TRP A 12 -13.85 28.64 -11.54
C TRP A 12 -13.32 30.07 -11.21
N SER A 13 -12.36 30.16 -10.30
CA SER A 13 -11.71 31.42 -9.94
C SER A 13 -10.56 31.80 -10.88
N GLY A 14 -10.30 31.01 -11.92
CA GLY A 14 -9.30 31.27 -12.96
C GLY A 14 -7.90 30.74 -12.64
N TYR A 15 -7.77 29.84 -11.67
CA TYR A 15 -6.51 29.14 -11.42
C TYR A 15 -6.36 27.97 -12.39
N ASP A 16 -5.11 27.67 -12.78
CA ASP A 16 -4.76 26.45 -13.48
C ASP A 16 -4.64 25.31 -12.46
N VAL A 17 -5.58 24.37 -12.52
CA VAL A 17 -5.75 23.32 -11.50
C VAL A 17 -5.49 21.95 -12.08
N THR A 18 -4.53 21.23 -11.52
CA THR A 18 -4.31 19.81 -11.81
C THR A 18 -4.84 18.97 -10.65
N ARG A 19 -5.70 18.00 -10.96
CA ARG A 19 -6.25 17.04 -10.00
C ARG A 19 -5.42 15.76 -10.03
N GLU A 20 -4.75 15.45 -8.94
CA GLU A 20 -3.93 14.25 -8.83
C GLU A 20 -4.50 13.28 -7.79
N PHE A 21 -4.56 12.00 -8.15
CA PHE A 21 -4.87 10.90 -7.24
C PHE A 21 -3.60 10.08 -6.99
N TYR A 22 -3.19 10.00 -5.72
CA TYR A 22 -2.03 9.22 -5.31
C TYR A 22 -2.43 7.75 -5.09
N ILE A 23 -1.83 6.85 -5.86
CA ILE A 23 -2.01 5.40 -5.75
C ILE A 23 -0.88 4.86 -4.87
N ASN A 24 -1.25 4.35 -3.70
CA ASN A 24 -0.34 3.67 -2.79
C ASN A 24 -0.18 2.21 -3.24
N ASP A 25 0.69 1.97 -4.22
CA ASP A 25 1.00 0.66 -4.81
C ASP A 25 2.38 0.13 -4.39
N ALA A 26 2.96 0.71 -3.34
CA ALA A 26 4.23 0.30 -2.76
C ALA A 26 4.15 0.20 -1.22
N GLY A 27 5.23 -0.27 -0.60
CA GLY A 27 5.37 -0.28 0.85
C GLY A 27 4.45 -1.27 1.59
N ASN A 28 4.22 -1.00 2.89
CA ASN A 28 3.56 -1.94 3.80
C ASN A 28 2.09 -2.23 3.47
N GLN A 29 1.37 -1.28 2.86
CA GLN A 29 -0.05 -1.48 2.55
C GLN A 29 -0.23 -2.48 1.42
N ILE A 30 0.60 -2.43 0.38
CA ILE A 30 0.53 -3.39 -0.72
C ILE A 30 0.98 -4.78 -0.26
N GLN A 31 1.96 -4.87 0.65
CA GLN A 31 2.37 -6.13 1.26
C GLN A 31 1.22 -6.76 2.03
N LYS A 32 0.51 -5.97 2.82
CA LYS A 32 -0.68 -6.39 3.57
C LYS A 32 -1.82 -6.81 2.65
N PHE A 33 -2.06 -6.07 1.58
CA PHE A 33 -3.06 -6.40 0.56
C PHE A 33 -2.75 -7.75 -0.10
N GLY A 34 -1.52 -7.94 -0.56
CA GLY A 34 -1.08 -9.19 -1.16
C GLY A 34 -1.16 -10.37 -0.18
N LYS A 35 -0.75 -10.21 1.07
CA LYS A 35 -0.89 -11.22 2.12
C LYS A 35 -2.35 -11.62 2.32
N SER A 36 -3.25 -10.64 2.37
CA SER A 36 -4.68 -10.88 2.54
C SER A 36 -5.27 -11.72 1.40
N LEU A 37 -4.92 -11.37 0.16
CA LEU A 37 -5.33 -12.11 -1.04
C LEU A 37 -4.77 -13.53 -1.06
N ALA A 38 -3.47 -13.70 -0.72
CA ALA A 38 -2.81 -15.00 -0.74
C ALA A 38 -3.41 -15.96 0.29
N VAL A 39 -3.68 -15.48 1.50
CA VAL A 39 -4.36 -16.31 2.53
C VAL A 39 -5.76 -16.70 2.04
N ARG A 40 -6.54 -15.78 1.49
CA ARG A 40 -7.89 -16.09 0.96
C ARG A 40 -7.87 -17.07 -0.22
N TYR A 41 -6.84 -16.98 -1.07
CA TYR A 41 -6.65 -17.98 -2.13
C TYR A 41 -6.36 -19.37 -1.56
N LEU A 42 -5.46 -19.49 -0.59
CA LEU A 42 -5.16 -20.78 0.07
C LEU A 42 -6.38 -21.35 0.81
N GLN A 43 -7.15 -20.48 1.47
CA GLN A 43 -8.40 -20.88 2.15
C GLN A 43 -9.42 -21.51 1.21
N LYS A 44 -9.49 -21.07 -0.05
CA LYS A 44 -10.42 -21.65 -1.04
C LYS A 44 -10.16 -23.15 -1.28
N TYR A 45 -8.90 -23.59 -1.19
CA TYR A 45 -8.51 -24.97 -1.47
C TYR A 45 -8.29 -25.81 -0.22
N CYS A 46 -7.84 -25.19 0.86
CA CYS A 46 -7.40 -25.91 2.07
C CYS A 46 -8.30 -25.65 3.29
N GLY A 47 -9.21 -24.68 3.20
CA GLY A 47 -10.09 -24.28 4.30
C GLY A 47 -9.54 -23.18 5.19
N GLU A 48 -10.44 -22.51 5.90
CA GLU A 48 -10.10 -21.36 6.77
C GLU A 48 -9.35 -21.80 8.05
N GLU A 49 -9.57 -23.03 8.49
CA GLU A 49 -8.86 -23.60 9.67
C GLU A 49 -7.39 -23.87 9.38
N ALA A 50 -7.05 -24.29 8.14
CA ALA A 50 -5.68 -24.55 7.74
C ALA A 50 -4.85 -23.26 7.54
N TYR A 51 -5.51 -22.20 7.12
CA TYR A 51 -4.91 -20.89 6.88
C TYR A 51 -5.77 -19.78 7.51
N PRO A 52 -5.68 -19.56 8.84
CA PRO A 52 -6.43 -18.49 9.47
C PRO A 52 -5.99 -17.13 8.95
N LEU A 53 -6.96 -16.24 8.69
CA LEU A 53 -6.63 -14.90 8.21
C LEU A 53 -6.14 -14.05 9.38
N PRO A 54 -4.88 -13.55 9.35
CA PRO A 54 -4.34 -12.72 10.42
C PRO A 54 -5.17 -11.45 10.65
N ALA A 55 -5.28 -11.02 11.91
CA ALA A 55 -6.11 -9.87 12.29
C ALA A 55 -5.68 -8.55 11.61
N GLU A 56 -4.39 -8.41 11.32
CA GLU A 56 -3.84 -7.26 10.61
C GLU A 56 -4.19 -7.24 9.11
N CYS A 57 -4.64 -8.37 8.54
CA CYS A 57 -5.03 -8.46 7.13
C CYS A 57 -6.36 -7.77 6.84
N TYR A 58 -6.61 -7.43 5.59
CA TYR A 58 -7.89 -6.88 5.14
C TYR A 58 -8.98 -7.93 5.22
N GLN A 59 -10.05 -7.62 5.98
CA GLN A 59 -11.14 -8.54 6.27
C GLN A 59 -12.30 -8.42 5.28
N GLY A 60 -12.23 -7.49 4.31
CA GLY A 60 -13.31 -7.19 3.37
C GLY A 60 -13.71 -8.35 2.48
N GLY A 61 -14.99 -8.41 2.12
CA GLY A 61 -15.52 -9.42 1.20
C GLY A 61 -14.95 -9.31 -0.22
N ASP A 62 -14.55 -8.11 -0.61
CA ASP A 62 -13.88 -7.81 -1.89
C ASP A 62 -12.56 -8.59 -2.05
N ILE A 63 -11.79 -8.74 -0.97
CA ILE A 63 -10.55 -9.54 -0.96
C ILE A 63 -10.86 -11.01 -1.28
N LYS A 64 -11.94 -11.55 -0.69
CA LYS A 64 -12.36 -12.95 -0.93
C LYS A 64 -12.82 -13.13 -2.38
N VAL A 65 -13.52 -12.15 -2.95
CA VAL A 65 -13.97 -12.16 -4.35
C VAL A 65 -12.78 -12.15 -5.29
N LEU A 66 -11.83 -11.22 -5.13
CA LEU A 66 -10.65 -11.10 -6.00
C LEU A 66 -9.76 -12.35 -5.94
N ALA A 67 -9.53 -12.91 -4.75
CA ALA A 67 -8.81 -14.17 -4.59
C ALA A 67 -9.55 -15.34 -5.24
N GLY A 68 -10.88 -15.34 -5.15
CA GLY A 68 -11.75 -16.34 -5.79
C GLY A 68 -11.66 -16.29 -7.32
N GLU A 69 -11.76 -15.10 -7.90
CA GLU A 69 -11.63 -14.90 -9.35
C GLU A 69 -10.24 -15.30 -9.87
N PHE A 70 -9.18 -14.95 -9.13
CA PHE A 70 -7.82 -15.37 -9.45
C PHE A 70 -7.67 -16.89 -9.45
N ALA A 71 -8.30 -17.56 -8.47
CA ALA A 71 -8.29 -19.01 -8.36
C ALA A 71 -9.05 -19.69 -9.51
N GLU A 72 -10.11 -19.09 -10.03
CA GLU A 72 -10.83 -19.61 -11.21
C GLU A 72 -9.96 -19.62 -12.47
N ILE A 73 -9.06 -18.63 -12.60
CA ILE A 73 -8.15 -18.51 -13.74
C ILE A 73 -6.93 -19.41 -13.60
N ASN A 74 -6.36 -19.49 -12.39
CA ASN A 74 -5.08 -20.15 -12.14
C ASN A 74 -5.19 -21.56 -11.53
N GLY A 75 -6.42 -21.98 -11.13
CA GLY A 75 -6.61 -23.24 -10.40
C GLY A 75 -5.83 -23.25 -9.08
N ASP A 76 -5.36 -24.43 -8.72
CA ASP A 76 -4.57 -24.71 -7.49
C ASP A 76 -3.05 -24.59 -7.67
N LYS A 77 -2.61 -23.93 -8.76
CA LYS A 77 -1.20 -23.83 -9.19
C LYS A 77 -0.21 -23.52 -8.07
N TYR A 78 -0.58 -22.68 -7.12
CA TYR A 78 0.29 -22.23 -6.04
C TYR A 78 0.10 -23.00 -4.72
N VAL A 79 -0.92 -23.86 -4.64
CA VAL A 79 -1.29 -24.51 -3.38
C VAL A 79 -0.22 -25.48 -2.90
N ALA A 80 0.23 -26.38 -3.78
CA ALA A 80 1.20 -27.43 -3.41
C ALA A 80 2.50 -26.88 -2.84
N ALA A 81 2.97 -25.75 -3.37
CA ALA A 81 4.21 -25.11 -2.91
C ALA A 81 4.06 -24.42 -1.54
N CYS A 82 2.83 -24.14 -1.12
CA CYS A 82 2.53 -23.48 0.16
C CYS A 82 2.03 -24.44 1.25
N GLN A 83 1.81 -25.72 0.91
CA GLN A 83 1.29 -26.71 1.86
C GLN A 83 2.37 -27.24 2.82
N GLY A 84 1.93 -27.61 4.04
CA GLY A 84 2.78 -28.29 5.03
C GLY A 84 3.74 -27.37 5.77
N MET A 85 3.67 -26.05 5.57
CA MET A 85 4.48 -25.08 6.30
C MET A 85 3.70 -24.53 7.51
N GLY A 86 4.42 -24.29 8.62
CA GLY A 86 3.87 -23.47 9.70
C GLY A 86 3.69 -22.02 9.26
N GLU A 87 2.86 -21.26 9.97
CA GLU A 87 2.46 -19.91 9.57
C GLU A 87 3.66 -18.97 9.31
N GLU A 88 4.62 -18.93 10.21
CA GLU A 88 5.81 -18.07 10.09
C GLU A 88 6.65 -18.48 8.87
N ALA A 89 6.96 -19.77 8.73
CA ALA A 89 7.72 -20.30 7.60
C ALA A 89 7.00 -20.08 6.25
N LEU A 90 5.66 -20.17 6.24
CA LEU A 90 4.86 -19.89 5.05
C LEU A 90 5.04 -18.43 4.60
N PHE A 91 4.86 -17.49 5.52
CA PHE A 91 4.90 -16.06 5.17
C PHE A 91 6.29 -15.58 4.74
N GLU A 92 7.34 -16.27 5.15
CA GLU A 92 8.73 -16.01 4.74
C GLU A 92 9.16 -16.77 3.48
N SER A 93 8.34 -17.72 3.00
CA SER A 93 8.69 -18.58 1.86
C SER A 93 8.65 -17.83 0.52
N GLU A 94 9.54 -18.20 -0.39
CA GLU A 94 9.53 -17.71 -1.78
C GLU A 94 8.23 -18.10 -2.51
N ALA A 95 7.65 -19.26 -2.17
CA ALA A 95 6.40 -19.72 -2.76
C ALA A 95 5.22 -18.77 -2.40
N PHE A 96 5.14 -18.35 -1.14
CA PHE A 96 4.12 -17.39 -0.70
C PHE A 96 4.37 -16.00 -1.28
N ALA A 97 5.63 -15.57 -1.38
CA ALA A 97 5.99 -14.31 -2.03
C ALA A 97 5.55 -14.30 -3.50
N ALA A 98 5.83 -15.37 -4.25
CA ALA A 98 5.40 -15.50 -5.65
C ALA A 98 3.88 -15.51 -5.82
N LEU A 99 3.14 -16.20 -4.94
CA LEU A 99 1.69 -16.19 -4.91
C LEU A 99 1.14 -14.79 -4.65
N LYS A 100 1.69 -14.12 -3.63
CA LYS A 100 1.32 -12.76 -3.25
C LYS A 100 1.52 -11.78 -4.40
N ASP A 101 2.69 -11.83 -5.06
CA ASP A 101 3.02 -10.92 -6.16
C ASP A 101 2.10 -11.15 -7.37
N ALA A 102 1.80 -12.41 -7.70
CA ALA A 102 0.87 -12.75 -8.76
C ALA A 102 -0.56 -12.25 -8.47
N LEU A 103 -1.01 -12.37 -7.22
CA LEU A 103 -2.32 -11.87 -6.78
C LEU A 103 -2.40 -10.35 -6.78
N VAL A 104 -1.36 -9.66 -6.34
CA VAL A 104 -1.28 -8.20 -6.40
C VAL A 104 -1.32 -7.71 -7.84
N ALA A 105 -0.53 -8.31 -8.73
CA ALA A 105 -0.52 -7.98 -10.16
C ALA A 105 -1.89 -8.17 -10.82
N TYR A 106 -2.67 -9.14 -10.36
CA TYR A 106 -4.04 -9.37 -10.83
C TYR A 106 -5.06 -8.40 -10.23
N ALA A 107 -5.02 -8.21 -8.92
CA ALA A 107 -6.08 -7.54 -8.17
C ALA A 107 -5.96 -6.01 -8.16
N LEU A 108 -4.73 -5.47 -8.11
CA LEU A 108 -4.50 -4.03 -8.01
C LEU A 108 -5.07 -3.25 -9.20
N PRO A 109 -4.83 -3.64 -10.47
CA PRO A 109 -5.45 -2.95 -11.61
C PRO A 109 -6.98 -2.98 -11.57
N LYS A 110 -7.58 -4.07 -11.11
CA LYS A 110 -9.04 -4.19 -10.95
C LYS A 110 -9.57 -3.23 -9.89
N ASN A 111 -8.89 -3.12 -8.75
CA ASN A 111 -9.26 -2.17 -7.71
C ASN A 111 -9.15 -0.73 -8.19
N ILE A 112 -8.09 -0.38 -8.92
CA ILE A 112 -7.93 0.96 -9.51
C ILE A 112 -9.05 1.25 -10.51
N ALA A 113 -9.40 0.28 -11.37
CA ALA A 113 -10.49 0.44 -12.33
C ALA A 113 -11.85 0.60 -11.63
N ALA A 114 -12.10 -0.15 -10.56
CA ALA A 114 -13.30 -0.01 -9.75
C ALA A 114 -13.38 1.37 -9.07
N LEU A 115 -12.27 1.84 -8.51
CA LEU A 115 -12.16 3.16 -7.90
C LEU A 115 -12.46 4.28 -8.92
N LYS A 116 -11.86 4.22 -10.11
CA LYS A 116 -12.11 5.17 -11.20
C LYS A 116 -13.59 5.20 -11.58
N ARG A 117 -14.19 4.03 -11.77
CA ARG A 117 -15.62 3.89 -12.09
C ARG A 117 -16.51 4.48 -11.00
N ASP A 118 -16.19 4.22 -9.73
CA ASP A 118 -17.03 4.67 -8.61
C ASP A 118 -16.87 6.17 -8.37
N LEU A 119 -15.68 6.74 -8.53
CA LEU A 119 -15.47 8.19 -8.53
C LEU A 119 -16.22 8.87 -9.69
N GLY A 120 -16.18 8.27 -10.89
CA GLY A 120 -16.92 8.79 -12.05
C GLY A 120 -18.43 8.88 -11.83
N LYS A 121 -19.04 7.97 -11.02
CA LYS A 121 -20.46 8.09 -10.63
C LYS A 121 -20.75 9.37 -9.83
N TYR A 122 -19.76 9.85 -9.08
CA TYR A 122 -19.82 11.14 -8.36
C TYR A 122 -19.37 12.33 -9.22
N ARG A 123 -19.06 12.10 -10.52
CA ARG A 123 -18.49 13.10 -11.43
C ARG A 123 -17.17 13.68 -10.94
N ILE A 124 -16.36 12.82 -10.29
CA ILE A 124 -15.02 13.15 -9.84
C ILE A 124 -14.03 12.49 -10.79
N ASP A 125 -13.28 13.32 -11.51
CA ASP A 125 -12.22 12.89 -12.41
C ASP A 125 -10.88 13.46 -11.96
N TYR A 126 -9.82 12.71 -12.24
CA TYR A 126 -8.44 13.11 -11.96
C TYR A 126 -7.63 13.18 -13.24
N ASP A 127 -6.84 14.24 -13.37
CA ASP A 127 -5.95 14.47 -14.51
C ASP A 127 -4.74 13.54 -14.46
N VAL A 128 -4.26 13.28 -13.24
CA VAL A 128 -3.08 12.44 -12.98
C VAL A 128 -3.42 11.33 -11.98
N TRP A 129 -3.04 10.12 -12.32
CA TRP A 129 -3.05 8.94 -11.43
C TRP A 129 -1.60 8.59 -11.11
N PHE A 130 -1.10 9.14 -10.01
CA PHE A 130 0.29 9.03 -9.63
C PHE A 130 0.55 7.75 -8.84
N HIS A 131 1.51 6.95 -9.30
CA HIS A 131 1.89 5.69 -8.66
C HIS A 131 3.10 5.88 -7.74
N GLU A 132 2.99 5.50 -6.46
CA GLU A 132 4.08 5.57 -5.48
C GLU A 132 5.29 4.72 -5.92
N SER A 133 5.03 3.56 -6.55
CA SER A 133 6.08 2.69 -7.07
C SER A 133 7.09 3.41 -7.97
N THR A 134 6.66 4.41 -8.73
CA THR A 134 7.54 5.19 -9.60
C THR A 134 8.62 5.96 -8.84
N LEU A 135 8.34 6.37 -7.60
CA LEU A 135 9.32 7.06 -6.74
C LEU A 135 10.41 6.10 -6.25
N HIS A 136 10.04 4.84 -6.00
CA HIS A 136 10.99 3.81 -5.61
C HIS A 136 11.83 3.34 -6.79
N GLU A 137 11.21 3.09 -7.93
CA GLU A 137 11.88 2.64 -9.16
C GLU A 137 12.87 3.67 -9.72
N SER A 138 12.51 4.95 -9.63
CA SER A 138 13.39 6.05 -10.06
C SER A 138 14.53 6.35 -9.09
N GLY A 139 14.52 5.78 -7.88
CA GLY A 139 15.46 6.10 -6.80
C GLY A 139 15.21 7.45 -6.12
N ALA A 140 14.13 8.14 -6.46
CA ALA A 140 13.83 9.48 -5.92
C ALA A 140 13.69 9.49 -4.39
N VAL A 141 13.11 8.43 -3.81
CA VAL A 141 13.01 8.28 -2.34
C VAL A 141 14.38 8.28 -1.71
N MET A 142 15.30 7.44 -2.21
CA MET A 142 16.65 7.34 -1.64
C MET A 142 17.46 8.62 -1.85
N ALA A 143 17.32 9.27 -2.99
CA ALA A 143 17.98 10.57 -3.23
C ALA A 143 17.56 11.65 -2.22
N VAL A 144 16.27 11.69 -1.84
CA VAL A 144 15.77 12.60 -0.80
C VAL A 144 16.29 12.20 0.58
N VAL A 145 16.28 10.90 0.90
CA VAL A 145 16.80 10.38 2.17
C VAL A 145 18.28 10.73 2.35
N ASP A 146 19.09 10.48 1.32
CA ASP A 146 20.52 10.79 1.34
C ASP A 146 20.76 12.31 1.55
N LYS A 147 19.96 13.13 0.87
CA LYS A 147 20.01 14.58 1.04
C LYS A 147 19.66 15.02 2.45
N LEU A 148 18.64 14.40 3.07
CA LEU A 148 18.27 14.71 4.46
C LEU A 148 19.34 14.25 5.46
N LEU A 149 20.04 13.16 5.20
CA LEU A 149 21.18 12.71 5.99
C LEU A 149 22.36 13.67 5.86
N GLU A 150 22.72 14.10 4.65
CA GLU A 150 23.76 15.12 4.40
C GLU A 150 23.50 16.43 5.14
N LEU A 151 22.24 16.86 5.17
CA LEU A 151 21.80 18.07 5.86
C LEU A 151 21.73 17.91 7.40
N GLY A 152 21.95 16.70 7.92
CA GLY A 152 21.79 16.38 9.35
C GLY A 152 20.34 16.42 9.84
N ALA A 153 19.37 16.50 8.94
CA ALA A 153 17.94 16.47 9.27
C ALA A 153 17.43 15.06 9.64
N CYS A 154 18.13 14.04 9.16
CA CYS A 154 17.90 12.64 9.52
C CYS A 154 19.17 12.03 10.16
N TYR A 155 18.98 10.89 10.82
CA TYR A 155 20.07 10.06 11.34
C TYR A 155 19.70 8.58 11.20
N LYS A 156 20.70 7.73 11.21
CA LYS A 156 20.53 6.28 11.17
C LYS A 156 20.51 5.75 12.60
N ALA A 157 19.41 5.10 13.00
CA ALA A 157 19.26 4.47 14.30
C ALA A 157 20.08 3.15 14.36
N GLU A 158 20.25 2.59 15.57
CA GLU A 158 21.05 1.37 15.81
C GLU A 158 20.50 0.14 15.03
N ASP A 159 19.19 0.04 14.85
CA ASP A 159 18.52 -0.98 14.07
C ASP A 159 18.58 -0.75 12.54
N GLY A 160 19.23 0.34 12.12
CA GLY A 160 19.37 0.72 10.72
C GLY A 160 18.23 1.57 10.16
N ALA A 161 17.18 1.85 10.94
CA ALA A 161 16.11 2.74 10.53
C ALA A 161 16.58 4.18 10.36
N ILE A 162 16.01 4.89 9.38
CA ILE A 162 16.33 6.30 9.16
C ILE A 162 15.25 7.15 9.86
N MET A 163 15.68 7.92 10.83
CA MET A 163 14.84 8.73 11.68
C MET A 163 15.00 10.21 11.36
N TYR A 164 13.87 10.93 11.28
CA TYR A 164 13.87 12.38 11.09
C TYR A 164 13.93 13.11 12.43
N ARG A 165 14.78 14.13 12.56
CA ARG A 165 14.93 14.93 13.77
C ARG A 165 13.79 15.95 13.94
N SER A 166 12.57 15.47 14.09
CA SER A 166 11.36 16.30 14.15
C SER A 166 11.41 17.35 15.26
N ALA A 167 11.92 17.01 16.44
CA ALA A 167 12.04 17.92 17.58
C ALA A 167 12.87 19.17 17.27
N GLN A 168 13.97 19.03 16.52
CA GLN A 168 14.84 20.13 16.13
C GLN A 168 14.12 21.14 15.23
N TYR A 169 13.24 20.67 14.36
CA TYR A 169 12.50 21.51 13.40
C TYR A 169 11.17 22.01 13.97
N ALA A 170 10.56 21.27 14.88
CA ALA A 170 9.33 21.67 15.57
C ALA A 170 9.50 22.97 16.36
N ALA A 171 10.63 23.16 17.01
CA ALA A 171 10.98 24.42 17.72
C ALA A 171 11.04 25.62 16.77
N LYS A 172 11.46 25.41 15.51
CA LYS A 172 11.60 26.45 14.49
C LYS A 172 10.29 26.82 13.81
N TYR A 173 9.40 25.84 13.58
CA TYR A 173 8.20 26.00 12.75
C TYR A 173 6.87 25.88 13.51
N GLY A 174 6.90 25.72 14.83
CA GLY A 174 5.75 25.95 15.71
C GLY A 174 4.63 24.92 15.70
N THR A 175 4.87 23.70 15.22
CA THR A 175 3.87 22.62 15.29
C THR A 175 4.46 21.37 15.91
N VAL A 176 4.14 21.14 17.18
CA VAL A 176 4.37 19.86 17.83
C VAL A 176 3.04 19.17 17.98
N ASN A 177 2.81 18.10 17.24
CA ASN A 177 1.82 17.12 17.63
C ASN A 177 2.31 16.49 18.94
N LYS A 178 1.68 16.83 20.06
CA LYS A 178 2.02 16.32 21.41
C LYS A 178 1.76 14.81 21.60
N LYS A 179 1.50 14.06 20.54
CA LYS A 179 1.39 12.60 20.55
C LYS A 179 2.70 12.00 20.04
N LYS A 180 3.50 11.50 20.97
CA LYS A 180 4.80 10.83 20.86
C LYS A 180 6.01 11.75 20.88
N THR A 181 6.29 12.28 22.05
CA THR A 181 7.64 12.37 22.56
C THR A 181 7.79 11.28 23.62
N ASP A 182 7.81 10.03 23.19
CA ASP A 182 8.44 8.97 23.95
C ASP A 182 9.86 8.84 23.42
N ASP A 183 10.65 9.83 23.76
CA ASP A 183 12.10 9.72 23.81
C ASP A 183 12.42 9.32 25.25
N GLY A 184 12.52 7.99 25.49
CA GLY A 184 13.14 7.47 26.68
C GLY A 184 14.63 7.74 26.68
#